data_c47fffe291b9d136c4c08aeff667baf4
#
_entry.id   c47fffe291b9d136c4c08aeff667baf4
#
_cell.length_a   1.000
_cell.length_b   1.000
_cell.length_c   1.000
_cell.angle_alpha   90.00
_cell.angle_beta   90.00
_cell.angle_gamma   90.00
#
_symmetry.space_group_name_H-M   'P 1'
#
loop_
_entity.id
_entity.type
_entity.pdbx_description
1 polymer ?
#
loop_
_entity_poly.entity_id
_entity_poly.type
_entity_poly.pdbx_seq_one_letter_code
_entity_poly.pdbx_strand_id
1 'polypeptide(L)'
;MQSQFEVADVLRKIGSKIENYALNTWQLRTLYAIKKCRTAELGGHIDACDECGKISISYNSCRNRHCPKCQGNKREDWIQARSTELLPVPYFHVVFTLPDSINSLAIHSPKLVYDTLFEATWE
;
A
#
# COMPACT_ATOMS: atom_id res chain seq x y z
N MET A 1 -17.35 0.24 -6.41
CA MET A 1 -17.49 -1.21 -6.20
C MET A 1 -16.50 -1.64 -5.13
N GLN A 2 -16.97 -2.08 -3.98
CA GLN A 2 -16.08 -2.70 -2.98
C GLN A 2 -15.67 -4.08 -3.50
N SER A 3 -14.38 -4.37 -3.46
CA SER A 3 -13.86 -5.69 -3.81
C SER A 3 -14.50 -6.75 -2.91
N GLN A 4 -15.07 -7.81 -3.50
CA GLN A 4 -15.69 -8.90 -2.77
C GLN A 4 -14.66 -9.75 -1.98
N PHE A 5 -13.38 -9.63 -2.31
CA PHE A 5 -12.26 -10.30 -1.66
C PHE A 5 -11.14 -9.33 -1.33
N GLU A 6 -10.56 -9.50 -0.17
CA GLU A 6 -9.43 -8.72 0.32
C GLU A 6 -8.14 -9.55 0.32
N VAL A 7 -6.99 -8.88 0.28
CA VAL A 7 -5.68 -9.55 0.41
C VAL A 7 -5.59 -10.36 1.70
N ALA A 8 -6.21 -9.88 2.78
CA ALA A 8 -6.28 -10.61 4.05
C ALA A 8 -7.03 -11.94 3.94
N ASP A 9 -8.04 -12.05 3.07
CA ASP A 9 -8.79 -13.30 2.86
C ASP A 9 -7.94 -14.34 2.13
N VAL A 10 -7.14 -13.90 1.16
CA VAL A 10 -6.17 -14.77 0.48
C VAL A 10 -5.14 -15.29 1.48
N LEU A 11 -4.61 -14.41 2.34
CA LEU A 11 -3.64 -14.79 3.38
C LEU A 11 -4.25 -15.74 4.42
N ARG A 12 -5.51 -15.61 4.75
CA ARG A 12 -6.23 -16.55 5.64
C ARG A 12 -6.37 -17.93 4.99
N LYS A 13 -6.70 -17.99 3.67
CA LYS A 13 -6.80 -19.26 2.92
C LYS A 13 -5.46 -19.97 2.80
N ILE A 14 -4.36 -19.24 2.59
CA ILE A 14 -3.02 -19.83 2.54
C ILE A 14 -2.65 -20.44 3.91
N GLY A 15 -3.10 -19.81 5.00
CA GLY A 15 -2.93 -20.32 6.36
C GLY A 15 -1.46 -20.55 6.75
N SER A 16 -1.17 -21.71 7.36
CA SER A 16 0.18 -22.12 7.76
C SER A 16 1.13 -22.38 6.58
N LYS A 17 0.59 -22.55 5.36
CA LYS A 17 1.44 -22.75 4.17
C LYS A 17 2.34 -21.55 3.87
N ILE A 18 2.05 -20.37 4.45
CA ILE A 18 2.93 -19.18 4.35
C ILE A 18 4.35 -19.50 4.85
N GLU A 19 4.47 -20.35 5.88
CA GLU A 19 5.76 -20.73 6.48
C GLU A 19 6.61 -21.62 5.57
N ASN A 20 5.99 -22.30 4.60
CA ASN A 20 6.68 -23.13 3.61
C ASN A 20 7.38 -22.32 2.52
N TYR A 21 7.05 -21.03 2.38
CA TYR A 21 7.80 -20.15 1.50
C TYR A 21 9.05 -19.67 2.25
N ALA A 22 10.20 -19.66 1.58
CA ALA A 22 11.48 -19.21 2.15
C ALA A 22 11.48 -17.69 2.40
N LEU A 23 10.59 -17.22 3.28
CA LEU A 23 10.41 -15.82 3.62
C LEU A 23 11.30 -15.45 4.79
N ASN A 24 11.87 -14.26 4.74
CA ASN A 24 12.60 -13.72 5.87
C ASN A 24 11.62 -13.24 6.98
N THR A 25 12.15 -13.08 8.19
CA THR A 25 11.37 -12.68 9.38
C THR A 25 10.57 -11.37 9.15
N TRP A 26 11.10 -10.45 8.39
CA TRP A 26 10.46 -9.17 8.10
C TRP A 26 9.24 -9.33 7.18
N GLN A 27 9.37 -10.18 6.16
CA GLN A 27 8.27 -10.52 5.25
C GLN A 27 7.15 -11.22 6.00
N LEU A 28 7.49 -12.20 6.86
CA LEU A 28 6.50 -12.89 7.70
C LEU A 28 5.75 -11.92 8.62
N ARG A 29 6.45 -11.04 9.32
CA ARG A 29 5.82 -10.00 10.17
C ARG A 29 4.86 -9.13 9.38
N THR A 30 5.21 -8.76 8.15
CA THR A 30 4.36 -7.95 7.27
C THR A 30 3.09 -8.70 6.89
N LEU A 31 3.19 -9.96 6.48
CA LEU A 31 2.04 -10.79 6.11
C LEU A 31 1.10 -11.02 7.30
N TYR A 32 1.65 -11.33 8.47
CA TYR A 32 0.85 -11.46 9.69
C TYR A 32 0.18 -10.15 10.10
N ALA A 33 0.84 -9.02 9.97
CA ALA A 33 0.24 -7.72 10.24
C ALA A 33 -0.95 -7.42 9.30
N ILE A 34 -0.81 -7.72 8.01
CA ILE A 34 -1.90 -7.56 7.03
C ILE A 34 -3.06 -8.49 7.34
N LYS A 35 -2.78 -9.76 7.67
CA LYS A 35 -3.78 -10.77 8.01
C LYS A 35 -4.63 -10.34 9.22
N LYS A 36 -4.01 -9.73 10.24
CA LYS A 36 -4.65 -9.29 11.48
C LYS A 36 -5.28 -7.90 11.40
N CYS A 37 -5.07 -7.17 10.30
CA CYS A 37 -5.50 -5.80 10.17
C CYS A 37 -7.02 -5.67 10.27
N ARG A 38 -7.48 -4.80 11.17
CA ARG A 38 -8.89 -4.56 11.47
C ARG A 38 -9.65 -5.82 11.87
N THR A 39 -9.02 -6.63 12.71
CA THR A 39 -9.64 -7.78 13.36
C THR A 39 -9.53 -7.66 14.88
N ALA A 40 -10.28 -8.47 15.62
CA ALA A 40 -10.22 -8.53 17.08
C ALA A 40 -8.81 -8.84 17.63
N GLU A 41 -7.93 -9.49 16.83
CA GLU A 41 -6.57 -9.82 17.23
C GLU A 41 -5.68 -8.59 17.48
N LEU A 42 -6.00 -7.44 16.88
CA LEU A 42 -5.30 -6.17 17.14
C LEU A 42 -6.01 -5.30 18.18
N GLY A 43 -7.06 -5.84 18.80
CA GLY A 43 -7.93 -5.07 19.68
C GLY A 43 -8.80 -4.08 18.92
N GLY A 44 -9.54 -3.26 19.66
CA GLY A 44 -10.45 -2.29 19.10
C GLY A 44 -10.98 -1.36 20.19
N HIS A 45 -11.83 -0.45 19.80
CA HIS A 45 -12.54 0.45 20.68
C HIS A 45 -14.04 0.45 20.33
N ILE A 46 -14.83 0.82 21.31
CA ILE A 46 -16.28 0.92 21.18
C ILE A 46 -16.60 2.39 21.09
N ASP A 47 -17.27 2.77 20.01
CA ASP A 47 -17.79 4.13 19.82
C ASP A 47 -19.29 4.12 20.06
N ALA A 48 -19.78 5.07 20.82
CA ALA A 48 -21.20 5.31 21.02
C ALA A 48 -21.57 6.65 20.39
N CYS A 49 -22.65 6.68 19.62
CA CYS A 49 -23.18 7.92 19.08
C CYS A 49 -23.92 8.70 20.17
N ASP A 50 -23.52 9.93 20.42
CA ASP A 50 -24.11 10.79 21.44
C ASP A 50 -25.58 11.14 21.14
N GLU A 51 -25.97 11.17 19.86
CA GLU A 51 -27.32 11.53 19.45
C GLU A 51 -28.33 10.36 19.52
N CYS A 52 -27.92 9.16 19.07
CA CYS A 52 -28.83 8.03 18.93
C CYS A 52 -28.46 6.82 19.81
N GLY A 53 -27.35 6.89 20.56
CA GLY A 53 -26.86 5.81 21.42
C GLY A 53 -26.38 4.56 20.68
N LYS A 54 -26.28 4.61 19.33
CA LYS A 54 -25.84 3.48 18.54
C LYS A 54 -24.39 3.14 18.86
N ILE A 55 -24.16 1.90 19.26
CA ILE A 55 -22.82 1.38 19.55
C ILE A 55 -22.23 0.78 18.29
N SER A 56 -20.97 1.12 17.98
CA SER A 56 -20.18 0.52 16.92
C SER A 56 -18.82 0.07 17.45
N ILE A 57 -18.29 -1.01 16.90
CA ILE A 57 -16.96 -1.54 17.25
C ILE A 57 -16.00 -1.21 16.11
N SER A 58 -14.93 -0.50 16.42
CA SER A 58 -13.86 -0.16 15.49
C SER A 58 -12.61 -0.91 15.85
N TYR A 59 -12.16 -1.81 14.97
CA TYR A 59 -10.95 -2.58 15.18
C TYR A 59 -9.70 -1.81 14.73
N ASN A 60 -8.62 -1.97 15.49
CA ASN A 60 -7.34 -1.32 15.24
C ASN A 60 -6.72 -1.72 13.90
N SER A 61 -6.09 -0.76 13.25
CA SER A 61 -5.37 -0.96 12.00
C SER A 61 -3.93 -1.41 12.25
N CYS A 62 -3.35 -2.20 11.34
CA CYS A 62 -1.95 -2.66 11.47
C CYS A 62 -0.93 -1.56 11.16
N ARG A 63 -1.33 -0.43 10.62
CA ARG A 63 -0.48 0.72 10.19
C ARG A 63 0.69 0.34 9.29
N ASN A 64 0.69 -0.88 8.73
CA ASN A 64 1.75 -1.34 7.85
C ASN A 64 1.62 -0.67 6.48
N ARG A 65 2.74 -0.20 5.94
CA ARG A 65 2.79 0.48 4.63
C ARG A 65 2.42 -0.43 3.45
N HIS A 66 2.50 -1.74 3.62
CA HIS A 66 2.12 -2.71 2.59
C HIS A 66 0.67 -3.19 2.72
N CYS A 67 -0.07 -2.71 3.72
CA CYS A 67 -1.46 -3.10 3.92
C CYS A 67 -2.39 -2.27 3.03
N PRO A 68 -3.12 -2.90 2.09
CA PRO A 68 -4.04 -2.16 1.20
C PRO A 68 -5.12 -1.39 1.94
N LYS A 69 -5.65 -1.96 3.05
CA LYS A 69 -6.65 -1.29 3.89
C LYS A 69 -6.11 -0.02 4.56
N CYS A 70 -4.87 -0.08 5.09
CA CYS A 70 -4.26 1.07 5.76
C CYS A 70 -3.81 2.14 4.76
N GLN A 71 -3.41 1.74 3.55
CA GLN A 71 -2.98 2.67 2.52
C GLN A 71 -4.15 3.34 1.80
N GLY A 72 -5.34 2.74 1.81
CA GLY A 72 -6.51 3.31 1.15
C GLY A 72 -6.81 4.75 1.60
N ASN A 73 -6.90 4.99 2.89
CA ASN A 73 -7.17 6.32 3.42
C ASN A 73 -6.04 7.30 3.09
N LYS A 74 -4.78 6.89 3.30
CA LYS A 74 -3.63 7.73 2.96
C LYS A 74 -3.55 8.09 1.48
N ARG A 75 -3.93 7.16 0.61
CA ARG A 75 -4.01 7.40 -0.83
C ARG A 75 -5.09 8.43 -1.13
N GLU A 76 -6.25 8.33 -0.49
CA GLU A 76 -7.35 9.27 -0.69
C GLU A 76 -6.96 10.67 -0.23
N ASP A 77 -6.39 10.79 0.98
CA ASP A 77 -5.87 12.06 1.51
C ASP A 77 -4.84 12.69 0.55
N TRP A 78 -3.94 11.87 -0.01
CA TRP A 78 -2.94 12.30 -0.97
C TRP A 78 -3.58 12.79 -2.28
N ILE A 79 -4.55 12.02 -2.83
CA ILE A 79 -5.27 12.40 -4.05
C ILE A 79 -6.00 13.72 -3.83
N GLN A 80 -6.69 13.87 -2.71
CA GLN A 80 -7.42 15.08 -2.39
C GLN A 80 -6.49 16.29 -2.26
N ALA A 81 -5.36 16.14 -1.57
CA ALA A 81 -4.35 17.20 -1.48
C ALA A 81 -3.76 17.56 -2.84
N ARG A 82 -3.45 16.57 -3.69
CA ARG A 82 -2.90 16.85 -5.03
C ARG A 82 -3.92 17.44 -5.99
N SER A 83 -5.20 17.04 -5.91
CA SER A 83 -6.22 17.58 -6.80
C SER A 83 -6.46 19.09 -6.61
N THR A 84 -6.20 19.62 -5.42
CA THR A 84 -6.27 21.07 -5.18
C THR A 84 -5.10 21.86 -5.79
N GLU A 85 -4.00 21.19 -6.09
CA GLU A 85 -2.79 21.79 -6.68
C GLU A 85 -2.77 21.71 -8.21
N LEU A 86 -3.71 20.95 -8.80
CA LEU A 86 -3.78 20.79 -10.25
C LEU A 86 -4.22 22.09 -10.93
N LEU A 87 -3.47 22.50 -11.95
CA LEU A 87 -3.85 23.60 -12.81
C LEU A 87 -4.94 23.15 -13.79
N PRO A 88 -5.82 24.04 -14.26
CA PRO A 88 -6.87 23.72 -15.24
C PRO A 88 -6.30 23.63 -16.67
N VAL A 89 -5.35 22.73 -16.88
CA VAL A 89 -4.67 22.48 -18.17
C VAL A 89 -4.68 20.98 -18.48
N PRO A 90 -4.57 20.60 -19.77
CA PRO A 90 -4.43 19.18 -20.13
C PRO A 90 -3.15 18.57 -19.52
N TYR A 91 -3.28 17.39 -18.91
CA TYR A 91 -2.16 16.64 -18.37
C TYR A 91 -1.88 15.42 -19.25
N PHE A 92 -0.61 15.16 -19.49
CA PHE A 92 -0.15 13.97 -20.21
C PHE A 92 0.68 13.11 -19.28
N HIS A 93 0.39 11.81 -19.28
CA HIS A 93 1.22 10.82 -18.57
C HIS A 93 2.22 10.23 -19.56
N VAL A 94 3.49 10.60 -19.42
CA VAL A 94 4.57 10.07 -20.26
C VAL A 94 5.35 9.04 -19.43
N VAL A 95 5.55 7.85 -20.01
CA VAL A 95 6.29 6.76 -19.36
C VAL A 95 7.56 6.46 -20.14
N PHE A 96 8.71 6.60 -19.50
CA PHE A 96 10.00 6.20 -20.04
C PHE A 96 10.39 4.85 -19.48
N THR A 97 10.79 3.93 -20.35
CA THR A 97 11.24 2.59 -19.97
C THR A 97 12.70 2.40 -20.34
N LEU A 98 13.43 1.70 -19.50
CA LEU A 98 14.80 1.30 -19.78
C LEU A 98 14.81 -0.06 -20.50
N PRO A 99 15.68 -0.25 -21.51
CA PRO A 99 15.87 -1.56 -22.14
C PRO A 99 16.50 -2.57 -21.16
N ASP A 100 16.19 -3.85 -21.33
CA ASP A 100 16.64 -4.92 -20.44
C ASP A 100 18.17 -4.99 -20.29
N SER A 101 18.91 -4.58 -21.32
CA SER A 101 20.38 -4.53 -21.29
C SER A 101 20.95 -3.63 -20.20
N ILE A 102 20.17 -2.64 -19.73
CA ILE A 102 20.59 -1.69 -18.67
C ILE A 102 20.16 -2.16 -17.28
N ASN A 103 19.34 -3.19 -17.16
CA ASN A 103 18.83 -3.65 -15.86
C ASN A 103 19.95 -4.04 -14.89
N SER A 104 21.00 -4.71 -15.34
CA SER A 104 22.13 -5.07 -14.48
C SER A 104 22.86 -3.84 -13.95
N LEU A 105 23.04 -2.82 -14.78
CA LEU A 105 23.66 -1.56 -14.36
C LEU A 105 22.74 -0.80 -13.37
N ALA A 106 21.43 -0.78 -13.62
CA ALA A 106 20.45 -0.15 -12.73
C ALA A 106 20.40 -0.80 -11.34
N ILE A 107 20.64 -2.11 -11.25
CA ILE A 107 20.73 -2.82 -9.96
C ILE A 107 22.00 -2.45 -9.19
N HIS A 108 23.14 -2.35 -9.88
CA HIS A 108 24.45 -2.09 -9.25
C HIS A 108 24.67 -0.59 -8.95
N SER A 109 24.19 0.28 -9.82
CA SER A 109 24.37 1.73 -9.72
C SER A 109 23.06 2.48 -9.99
N PRO A 110 22.02 2.28 -9.17
CA PRO A 110 20.68 2.83 -9.43
C PRO A 110 20.68 4.35 -9.53
N LYS A 111 21.41 5.02 -8.65
CA LYS A 111 21.45 6.48 -8.63
C LYS A 111 21.95 7.04 -9.97
N LEU A 112 23.07 6.53 -10.46
CA LEU A 112 23.67 6.99 -11.74
C LEU A 112 22.69 6.81 -12.90
N VAL A 113 22.08 5.63 -13.00
CA VAL A 113 21.15 5.32 -14.10
C VAL A 113 19.90 6.19 -14.05
N TYR A 114 19.30 6.35 -12.89
CA TYR A 114 18.09 7.16 -12.77
C TYR A 114 18.36 8.65 -12.87
N ASP A 115 19.47 9.18 -12.33
CA ASP A 115 19.83 10.58 -12.49
C ASP A 115 20.03 10.92 -13.98
N THR A 116 20.78 10.07 -14.71
CA THR A 116 20.97 10.23 -16.18
C THR A 116 19.64 10.12 -16.94
N LEU A 117 18.74 9.19 -16.54
CA LEU A 117 17.42 9.07 -17.16
C LEU A 117 16.61 10.34 -16.97
N PHE A 118 16.56 10.87 -15.75
CA PHE A 118 15.82 12.09 -15.45
C PHE A 118 16.41 13.29 -16.20
N GLU A 119 17.72 13.41 -16.26
CA GLU A 119 18.39 14.49 -17.03
C GLU A 119 18.04 14.40 -18.52
N ALA A 120 18.18 13.22 -19.12
CA ALA A 120 17.86 13.01 -20.56
C ALA A 120 16.37 13.17 -20.91
N THR A 121 15.45 13.06 -19.95
CA THR A 121 14.01 13.20 -20.20
C THR A 121 13.50 14.61 -19.93
N TRP A 122 14.31 15.45 -19.31
CA TRP A 122 13.94 16.84 -18.99
C TRP A 122 14.37 17.85 -20.07
N GLU A 123 15.34 17.50 -20.93
CA GLU A 123 15.74 18.33 -22.08
C GLU A 123 14.70 18.25 -23.22
#